data_b0cbbd8578c02599e11badd996ec10b0
#
_entry.id   b0cbbd8578c02599e11badd996ec10b0
#
_cell.length_a   1.000
_cell.length_b   1.000
_cell.length_c   1.000
_cell.angle_alpha   90.00
_cell.angle_beta   90.00
_cell.angle_gamma   90.00
#
_symmetry.space_group_name_H-M   'P 1'
#
loop_
_entity.id
_entity.type
_entity.pdbx_description
1 polymer ?
#
loop_
_entity_poly.entity_id
_entity_poly.type
_entity_poly.pdbx_seq_one_letter_code
_entity_poly.pdbx_strand_id
1 'polypeptide(L)'
;PPFPSSLLSSHRRRRMAFRCRQALPPPPQGKEGKMSHRKFEHPRHGSLGFLPRKRCSRHRGKVKAFPRDDQSKKCHLTAFLGYKAGMTHIVREVEKPGSKLHKKETCEAVTIVETPPIVIVGLVAYVKTPRGLRTLNSVWAQHLSEDVRRRFYKNWCKSKKKAFTKYALKYDSDAGKKEIQMQLEKMKKYATVVRVIAHTQIRKMKGLKQKKAHLMEIQINGGTIADKVDYGYNFFEKEVPIDAVFQKDEMIDIIGVTKGKGYEGVVTRWGVTRLPRKTHRGLRKVACIGAWHPARVSYTVARAGQNGYHHRTEMNKKVYKIGKVGQETHDASTEFDRTEKDITPMGGFPHYGVVKADYLMIKGCCVGPKKRVVTLRQSLLKQTSRLALEEIKLKFVDTSSKFGHGRFQTTDEKQRFYGKLKA
;
A
#
# COMPACT_ATOMS: atom_id res chain seq x y z
N PRO A 1 23.15 -48.71 19.39
CA PRO A 1 23.22 -49.44 20.62
C PRO A 1 24.37 -48.99 21.49
N PRO A 2 24.38 -49.37 22.73
CA PRO A 2 23.66 -48.65 23.78
C PRO A 2 24.65 -48.14 24.88
N PHE A 3 24.07 -47.46 25.87
CA PHE A 3 24.68 -47.11 27.15
C PHE A 3 25.39 -48.28 27.83
N PRO A 4 26.30 -48.01 28.78
CA PRO A 4 26.02 -48.48 30.14
C PRO A 4 26.24 -47.49 31.27
N SER A 5 25.49 -47.80 32.27
CA SER A 5 25.30 -47.30 33.61
C SER A 5 26.43 -47.55 34.57
N SER A 6 26.35 -46.82 35.72
CA SER A 6 26.73 -47.14 37.08
C SER A 6 28.20 -46.87 37.52
N LEU A 7 28.40 -46.14 38.62
CA LEU A 7 28.64 -46.72 39.93
C LEU A 7 28.69 -45.66 41.04
N LEU A 8 28.05 -46.04 42.11
CA LEU A 8 28.00 -45.49 43.44
C LEU A 8 29.36 -45.39 44.15
N SER A 9 29.52 -44.40 45.04
CA SER A 9 30.06 -44.56 46.43
C SER A 9 30.02 -43.20 47.15
N SER A 10 29.27 -43.01 48.11
CA SER A 10 29.36 -43.26 49.55
C SER A 10 30.00 -42.13 50.34
N HIS A 11 29.17 -41.55 51.19
CA HIS A 11 29.43 -41.08 52.56
C HIS A 11 30.60 -40.17 52.90
N ARG A 12 30.26 -38.96 53.37
CA ARG A 12 30.72 -38.47 54.69
C ARG A 12 29.81 -37.32 55.17
N ARG A 13 28.99 -37.64 56.18
CA ARG A 13 28.28 -36.65 57.02
C ARG A 13 29.33 -35.90 57.86
N ARG A 14 29.42 -34.57 57.69
CA ARG A 14 29.99 -33.70 58.72
C ARG A 14 28.81 -32.89 59.33
N ARG A 15 28.51 -33.22 60.57
CA ARG A 15 27.71 -32.39 61.47
C ARG A 15 28.48 -31.08 61.69
N MET A 16 27.94 -29.94 61.24
CA MET A 16 28.33 -28.62 61.74
C MET A 16 27.22 -28.07 62.61
N ALA A 17 27.64 -27.66 63.79
CA ALA A 17 26.83 -27.13 64.86
C ALA A 17 26.06 -25.88 64.43
N PHE A 18 24.77 -25.87 64.70
CA PHE A 18 23.93 -24.68 64.64
C PHE A 18 24.38 -23.71 65.72
N ARG A 19 25.09 -22.63 65.33
CA ARG A 19 25.15 -21.42 66.13
C ARG A 19 23.88 -20.64 65.92
N CYS A 20 23.09 -20.50 66.96
CA CYS A 20 21.93 -19.62 67.06
C CYS A 20 22.40 -18.20 66.70
N ARG A 21 22.07 -17.70 65.54
CA ARG A 21 22.20 -16.27 65.21
C ARG A 21 20.96 -15.62 65.74
N GLN A 22 21.11 -14.75 66.72
CA GLN A 22 20.07 -13.86 67.18
C GLN A 22 19.49 -13.15 65.97
N ALA A 23 18.16 -13.25 65.79
CA ALA A 23 17.44 -12.55 64.74
C ALA A 23 17.59 -11.04 64.95
N LEU A 24 18.11 -10.38 63.94
CA LEU A 24 18.07 -8.89 63.87
C LEU A 24 16.62 -8.45 63.90
N PRO A 25 16.30 -7.37 64.63
CA PRO A 25 14.94 -6.83 64.64
C PRO A 25 14.51 -6.50 63.19
N PRO A 26 13.23 -6.71 62.82
CA PRO A 26 12.75 -6.38 61.50
C PRO A 26 12.96 -4.88 61.24
N PRO A 27 13.34 -4.52 60.01
CA PRO A 27 13.49 -3.11 59.64
C PRO A 27 12.17 -2.38 59.94
N PRO A 28 12.22 -1.08 60.39
CA PRO A 28 11.02 -0.33 60.67
C PRO A 28 10.10 -0.39 59.46
N GLN A 29 8.86 -0.83 59.63
CA GLN A 29 7.85 -0.80 58.59
C GLN A 29 7.69 0.66 58.17
N GLY A 30 8.38 1.04 57.07
CA GLY A 30 8.15 2.30 56.43
C GLY A 30 6.66 2.37 56.11
N LYS A 31 6.01 3.46 56.53
CA LYS A 31 4.63 3.76 56.16
C LYS A 31 4.53 3.54 54.65
N GLU A 32 3.87 2.45 54.26
CA GLU A 32 3.51 2.22 52.85
C GLU A 32 2.76 3.47 52.42
N GLY A 33 3.43 4.31 51.65
CA GLY A 33 2.81 5.46 51.00
C GLY A 33 1.63 4.92 50.21
N LYS A 34 0.40 5.27 50.61
CA LYS A 34 -0.81 4.89 49.90
C LYS A 34 -0.63 5.33 48.43
N MET A 35 -0.20 4.41 47.59
CA MET A 35 -0.21 4.66 46.15
C MET A 35 -1.64 4.99 45.75
N SER A 36 -1.85 6.15 45.15
CA SER A 36 -3.17 6.56 44.71
C SER A 36 -3.70 5.53 43.73
N HIS A 37 -4.76 4.81 44.12
CA HIS A 37 -5.36 3.79 43.30
C HIS A 37 -6.24 4.42 42.22
N ARG A 38 -6.05 4.03 40.95
CA ARG A 38 -6.89 4.47 39.86
C ARG A 38 -8.28 3.89 40.01
N LYS A 39 -9.28 4.74 40.26
CA LYS A 39 -10.66 4.28 40.50
C LYS A 39 -11.43 3.94 39.22
N PHE A 40 -11.10 4.62 38.11
CA PHE A 40 -11.82 4.50 36.82
C PHE A 40 -10.85 4.30 35.66
N GLU A 41 -11.23 3.46 34.75
CA GLU A 41 -10.51 3.21 33.49
C GLU A 41 -11.39 3.60 32.31
N HIS A 42 -10.77 4.04 31.24
CA HIS A 42 -11.45 4.26 29.96
C HIS A 42 -10.52 3.89 28.79
N PRO A 43 -11.09 3.55 27.64
CA PRO A 43 -10.29 3.23 26.45
C PRO A 43 -9.35 4.37 26.07
N ARG A 44 -8.17 4.02 25.57
CA ARG A 44 -7.18 4.96 25.09
C ARG A 44 -7.68 5.68 23.83
N HIS A 45 -7.43 6.99 23.72
CA HIS A 45 -7.62 7.76 22.48
C HIS A 45 -6.44 7.55 21.52
N GLY A 46 -6.73 7.00 20.34
CA GLY A 46 -5.77 6.74 19.29
C GLY A 46 -4.92 5.48 19.52
N SER A 47 -4.39 4.95 18.41
CA SER A 47 -3.55 3.76 18.42
C SER A 47 -2.07 4.11 18.44
N LEU A 48 -1.32 3.48 19.34
CA LEU A 48 0.14 3.60 19.42
C LEU A 48 0.88 2.82 18.33
N GLY A 49 0.21 1.86 17.67
CA GLY A 49 0.79 1.07 16.58
C GLY A 49 1.10 1.87 15.31
N PHE A 50 0.61 3.11 15.22
CA PHE A 50 0.87 4.01 14.09
C PHE A 50 1.85 5.14 14.42
N LEU A 51 2.64 4.98 15.47
CA LEU A 51 3.71 5.91 15.82
C LEU A 51 5.00 5.60 15.04
N PRO A 52 5.85 6.60 14.78
CA PRO A 52 5.66 8.04 14.97
C PRO A 52 4.75 8.66 13.89
N ARG A 53 3.89 9.60 14.26
CA ARG A 53 3.04 10.36 13.34
C ARG A 53 3.81 11.53 12.72
N LYS A 54 4.77 11.24 11.87
CA LYS A 54 5.54 12.23 11.11
C LYS A 54 5.19 12.21 9.62
N ARG A 55 5.58 13.25 8.89
CA ARG A 55 5.47 13.26 7.42
C ARG A 55 6.24 12.11 6.82
N CYS A 56 5.65 11.43 5.85
CA CYS A 56 6.33 10.40 5.08
C CYS A 56 7.48 11.02 4.27
N SER A 57 8.63 10.37 4.24
CA SER A 57 9.79 10.81 3.43
C SER A 57 9.60 10.54 1.93
N ARG A 58 8.63 9.69 1.56
CA ARG A 58 8.35 9.27 0.18
C ARG A 58 6.95 9.67 -0.22
N HIS A 59 6.80 10.08 -1.48
CA HIS A 59 5.49 10.37 -2.07
C HIS A 59 4.74 9.11 -2.47
N ARG A 60 5.45 8.07 -2.90
CA ARG A 60 4.92 6.75 -3.27
C ARG A 60 4.91 5.80 -2.07
N GLY A 61 3.88 4.97 -1.96
CA GLY A 61 3.84 3.89 -0.98
C GLY A 61 4.97 2.89 -1.21
N LYS A 62 5.69 2.48 -0.16
CA LYS A 62 6.71 1.44 -0.21
C LYS A 62 6.13 0.10 0.19
N VAL A 63 6.30 -0.91 -0.65
CA VAL A 63 5.99 -2.30 -0.29
C VAL A 63 7.04 -2.77 0.72
N LYS A 64 6.60 -3.10 1.93
CA LYS A 64 7.48 -3.61 3.00
C LYS A 64 7.63 -5.13 2.94
N ALA A 65 6.60 -5.82 2.50
CA ALA A 65 6.58 -7.27 2.31
C ALA A 65 5.84 -7.61 1.03
N PHE A 66 6.32 -8.58 0.29
CA PHE A 66 5.65 -9.19 -0.85
C PHE A 66 4.99 -10.51 -0.43
N PRO A 67 3.99 -11.03 -1.16
CA PRO A 67 3.42 -12.34 -0.91
C PRO A 67 4.50 -13.42 -0.90
N ARG A 68 4.27 -14.49 -0.16
CA ARG A 68 5.16 -15.66 -0.20
C ARG A 68 5.22 -16.22 -1.60
N ASP A 69 6.39 -16.67 -1.98
CA ASP A 69 6.62 -17.31 -3.26
C ASP A 69 6.06 -18.73 -3.27
N ASP A 70 5.45 -19.11 -4.37
CA ASP A 70 4.92 -20.45 -4.62
C ASP A 70 5.45 -20.94 -5.97
N GLN A 71 6.43 -21.81 -5.92
CA GLN A 71 7.13 -22.31 -7.11
C GLN A 71 6.23 -23.15 -8.04
N SER A 72 5.11 -23.68 -7.53
CA SER A 72 4.17 -24.48 -8.32
C SER A 72 3.41 -23.66 -9.36
N LYS A 73 3.35 -22.34 -9.18
CA LYS A 73 2.66 -21.42 -10.09
C LYS A 73 3.58 -20.93 -11.21
N LYS A 74 2.98 -20.49 -12.30
CA LYS A 74 3.70 -19.79 -13.38
C LYS A 74 4.25 -18.46 -12.87
N CYS A 75 5.36 -18.02 -13.45
CA CYS A 75 5.97 -16.72 -13.12
C CYS A 75 4.97 -15.58 -13.34
N HIS A 76 4.82 -14.71 -12.32
CA HIS A 76 3.92 -13.56 -12.34
C HIS A 76 4.43 -12.41 -11.46
N LEU A 77 3.94 -11.20 -11.74
CA LEU A 77 4.23 -10.01 -10.95
C LEU A 77 3.28 -9.92 -9.75
N THR A 78 3.75 -9.40 -8.63
CA THR A 78 3.01 -9.36 -7.36
C THR A 78 2.50 -7.97 -6.98
N ALA A 79 2.83 -6.93 -7.74
CA ALA A 79 2.41 -5.56 -7.45
C ALA A 79 2.30 -4.71 -8.72
N PHE A 80 1.60 -3.57 -8.60
CA PHE A 80 1.39 -2.61 -9.68
C PHE A 80 1.33 -1.18 -9.15
N LEU A 81 1.36 -0.19 -10.04
CA LEU A 81 1.23 1.24 -9.70
C LEU A 81 0.04 1.85 -10.42
N GLY A 82 -0.80 2.56 -9.67
CA GLY A 82 -1.93 3.31 -10.21
C GLY A 82 -2.05 4.70 -9.62
N TYR A 83 -3.00 5.48 -10.13
CA TYR A 83 -3.30 6.83 -9.69
C TYR A 83 -4.75 6.94 -9.27
N LYS A 84 -5.00 7.42 -8.07
CA LYS A 84 -6.36 7.63 -7.57
C LYS A 84 -7.06 8.69 -8.40
N ALA A 85 -8.07 8.32 -9.17
CA ALA A 85 -8.85 9.23 -10.00
C ALA A 85 -9.97 9.89 -9.21
N GLY A 86 -10.87 9.12 -8.65
CA GLY A 86 -12.01 9.64 -7.92
C GLY A 86 -12.83 8.55 -7.27
N MET A 87 -14.04 8.90 -6.87
CA MET A 87 -15.00 7.96 -6.30
C MET A 87 -16.35 8.13 -6.96
N THR A 88 -17.05 7.03 -7.07
CA THR A 88 -18.46 6.97 -7.47
C THR A 88 -19.17 5.95 -6.62
N HIS A 89 -20.46 5.72 -6.89
CA HIS A 89 -21.21 4.62 -6.27
C HIS A 89 -21.75 3.69 -7.35
N ILE A 90 -22.05 2.51 -6.94
CA ILE A 90 -22.59 1.43 -7.76
C ILE A 90 -23.78 0.81 -7.06
N VAL A 91 -24.65 0.18 -7.82
CA VAL A 91 -25.65 -0.74 -7.31
C VAL A 91 -25.25 -2.15 -7.71
N ARG A 92 -25.22 -3.06 -6.75
CA ARG A 92 -24.93 -4.46 -6.98
C ARG A 92 -25.87 -5.37 -6.20
N GLU A 93 -26.04 -6.57 -6.66
CA GLU A 93 -26.67 -7.64 -5.92
C GLU A 93 -25.65 -8.28 -4.96
N VAL A 94 -26.06 -8.49 -3.70
CA VAL A 94 -25.19 -9.06 -2.68
C VAL A 94 -25.43 -10.57 -2.58
N GLU A 95 -24.36 -11.33 -2.78
CA GLU A 95 -24.38 -12.77 -2.56
C GLU A 95 -23.80 -13.10 -1.19
N LYS A 96 -24.69 -13.17 -0.17
CA LYS A 96 -24.30 -13.44 1.21
C LYS A 96 -25.31 -14.36 1.88
N PRO A 97 -25.22 -15.69 1.65
CA PRO A 97 -26.14 -16.65 2.28
C PRO A 97 -26.17 -16.49 3.80
N GLY A 98 -27.38 -16.54 4.38
CA GLY A 98 -27.60 -16.35 5.81
C GLY A 98 -27.68 -14.88 6.28
N SER A 99 -27.53 -13.91 5.40
CA SER A 99 -27.71 -12.48 5.71
C SER A 99 -29.09 -11.97 5.23
N LYS A 100 -29.65 -10.99 5.94
CA LYS A 100 -30.85 -10.25 5.49
C LYS A 100 -30.65 -9.49 4.17
N LEU A 101 -29.39 -9.31 3.75
CA LEU A 101 -29.02 -8.62 2.51
C LEU A 101 -28.82 -9.57 1.33
N HIS A 102 -28.90 -10.89 1.53
CA HIS A 102 -28.73 -11.88 0.46
C HIS A 102 -29.77 -11.67 -0.66
N LYS A 103 -29.31 -11.67 -1.89
CA LYS A 103 -30.09 -11.39 -3.11
C LYS A 103 -30.77 -10.02 -3.14
N LYS A 104 -30.34 -9.08 -2.27
CA LYS A 104 -30.86 -7.70 -2.30
C LYS A 104 -29.88 -6.77 -2.99
N GLU A 105 -30.40 -5.75 -3.62
CA GLU A 105 -29.62 -4.68 -4.21
C GLU A 105 -29.08 -3.76 -3.11
N THR A 106 -27.82 -3.44 -3.20
CA THR A 106 -27.15 -2.51 -2.29
C THR A 106 -26.38 -1.45 -3.06
N CYS A 107 -26.47 -0.21 -2.59
CA CYS A 107 -25.66 0.88 -3.08
C CYS A 107 -24.34 0.90 -2.31
N GLU A 108 -23.22 0.81 -3.01
CA GLU A 108 -21.88 0.81 -2.41
C GLU A 108 -20.98 1.87 -3.05
N ALA A 109 -20.14 2.50 -2.22
CA ALA A 109 -19.12 3.42 -2.71
C ALA A 109 -17.96 2.64 -3.32
N VAL A 110 -17.43 3.14 -4.43
CA VAL A 110 -16.25 2.59 -5.11
C VAL A 110 -15.24 3.68 -5.44
N THR A 111 -13.98 3.32 -5.45
CA THR A 111 -12.88 4.19 -5.89
C THR A 111 -12.38 3.74 -7.24
N ILE A 112 -12.18 4.69 -8.14
CA ILE A 112 -11.55 4.46 -9.43
C ILE A 112 -10.07 4.80 -9.31
N VAL A 113 -9.23 3.84 -9.68
CA VAL A 113 -7.77 3.98 -9.74
C VAL A 113 -7.34 3.76 -11.18
N GLU A 114 -6.84 4.79 -11.83
CA GLU A 114 -6.32 4.69 -13.19
C GLU A 114 -4.95 4.01 -13.18
N THR A 115 -4.77 3.02 -14.02
CA THR A 115 -3.62 2.11 -14.03
C THR A 115 -3.03 1.98 -15.44
N PRO A 116 -2.37 3.05 -15.95
CA PRO A 116 -1.70 2.96 -17.24
C PRO A 116 -0.70 1.80 -17.23
N PRO A 117 -0.48 1.10 -18.34
CA PRO A 117 0.49 0.03 -18.43
C PRO A 117 1.85 0.49 -17.88
N ILE A 118 2.49 -0.34 -17.07
CA ILE A 118 3.85 -0.08 -16.57
C ILE A 118 4.87 -0.68 -17.52
N VAL A 119 6.08 -0.12 -17.54
CA VAL A 119 7.19 -0.62 -18.34
C VAL A 119 8.29 -1.13 -17.42
N ILE A 120 8.84 -2.30 -17.75
CA ILE A 120 9.94 -2.91 -17.02
C ILE A 120 11.25 -2.43 -17.63
N VAL A 121 12.13 -1.88 -16.78
CA VAL A 121 13.40 -1.25 -17.20
C VAL A 121 14.62 -1.87 -16.55
N GLY A 122 14.44 -2.90 -15.76
CA GLY A 122 15.58 -3.58 -15.13
C GLY A 122 15.19 -4.72 -14.24
N LEU A 123 16.20 -5.48 -13.86
CA LEU A 123 16.13 -6.65 -12.99
C LEU A 123 17.10 -6.47 -11.82
N VAL A 124 16.68 -6.84 -10.63
CA VAL A 124 17.50 -6.83 -9.43
C VAL A 124 17.40 -8.18 -8.74
N ALA A 125 18.54 -8.79 -8.49
CA ALA A 125 18.63 -10.03 -7.74
C ALA A 125 19.08 -9.77 -6.30
N TYR A 126 18.52 -10.53 -5.38
CA TYR A 126 18.81 -10.48 -3.95
C TYR A 126 19.23 -11.84 -3.44
N VAL A 127 20.17 -11.83 -2.51
CA VAL A 127 20.58 -13.01 -1.74
C VAL A 127 20.08 -12.86 -0.32
N LYS A 128 19.54 -13.93 0.24
CA LYS A 128 19.12 -13.98 1.64
C LYS A 128 20.35 -14.20 2.52
N THR A 129 20.62 -13.26 3.41
CA THR A 129 21.69 -13.34 4.41
C THR A 129 21.09 -13.32 5.82
N PRO A 130 21.85 -13.74 6.85
CA PRO A 130 21.38 -13.66 8.24
C PRO A 130 20.96 -12.25 8.68
N ARG A 131 21.49 -11.21 8.04
CA ARG A 131 21.14 -9.79 8.30
C ARG A 131 19.98 -9.27 7.45
N GLY A 132 19.36 -10.11 6.62
CA GLY A 132 18.28 -9.76 5.70
C GLY A 132 18.69 -9.89 4.23
N LEU A 133 17.87 -9.34 3.33
CA LEU A 133 18.15 -9.39 1.89
C LEU A 133 19.27 -8.40 1.51
N ARG A 134 20.28 -8.91 0.82
CA ARG A 134 21.36 -8.13 0.23
C ARG A 134 21.24 -8.18 -1.29
N THR A 135 21.40 -7.04 -1.95
CA THR A 135 21.46 -6.97 -3.41
C THR A 135 22.68 -7.71 -3.92
N LEU A 136 22.49 -8.62 -4.86
CA LEU A 136 23.56 -9.33 -5.57
C LEU A 136 24.08 -8.47 -6.70
N ASN A 137 23.22 -8.20 -7.70
CA ASN A 137 23.50 -7.34 -8.84
C ASN A 137 22.19 -6.80 -9.44
N SER A 138 22.32 -5.92 -10.42
CA SER A 138 21.21 -5.38 -11.19
C SER A 138 21.57 -5.24 -12.66
N VAL A 139 20.64 -5.59 -13.54
CA VAL A 139 20.75 -5.42 -14.99
C VAL A 139 19.64 -4.46 -15.42
N TRP A 140 19.99 -3.49 -16.26
CA TRP A 140 19.04 -2.50 -16.79
C TRP A 140 18.79 -2.75 -18.27
N ALA A 141 17.65 -2.30 -18.77
CA ALA A 141 17.35 -2.28 -20.19
C ALA A 141 18.23 -1.27 -20.94
N GLN A 142 18.37 -1.47 -22.24
CA GLN A 142 19.16 -0.61 -23.10
C GLN A 142 18.56 0.79 -23.19
N HIS A 143 17.27 0.87 -23.55
CA HIS A 143 16.57 2.12 -23.78
C HIS A 143 15.73 2.53 -22.58
N LEU A 144 16.11 3.62 -21.94
CA LEU A 144 15.35 4.21 -20.84
C LEU A 144 14.64 5.46 -21.28
N SER A 145 13.32 5.54 -21.06
CA SER A 145 12.53 6.73 -21.37
C SER A 145 13.03 7.96 -20.59
N GLU A 146 12.78 9.14 -21.14
CA GLU A 146 13.09 10.41 -20.45
C GLU A 146 12.42 10.49 -19.08
N ASP A 147 11.21 9.99 -18.96
CA ASP A 147 10.43 9.99 -17.72
C ASP A 147 11.16 9.28 -16.57
N VAL A 148 11.79 8.13 -16.88
CA VAL A 148 12.61 7.37 -15.94
C VAL A 148 13.91 8.11 -15.63
N ARG A 149 14.61 8.57 -16.65
CA ARG A 149 15.87 9.30 -16.46
C ARG A 149 15.70 10.53 -15.57
N ARG A 150 14.56 11.23 -15.68
CA ARG A 150 14.22 12.34 -14.77
C ARG A 150 14.21 11.96 -13.30
N ARG A 151 13.92 10.69 -12.95
CA ARG A 151 13.91 10.21 -11.56
C ARG A 151 15.27 10.27 -10.88
N PHE A 152 16.34 10.16 -11.65
CA PHE A 152 17.72 10.16 -11.13
C PHE A 152 18.30 11.56 -10.92
N TYR A 153 17.58 12.62 -11.36
CA TYR A 153 18.02 14.00 -11.21
C TYR A 153 17.16 14.77 -10.21
N LYS A 154 17.79 15.57 -9.38
CA LYS A 154 17.09 16.57 -8.58
C LYS A 154 16.67 17.77 -9.44
N ASN A 155 17.59 18.26 -10.28
CA ASN A 155 17.39 19.40 -11.18
C ASN A 155 17.65 19.00 -12.64
N TRP A 156 16.60 18.60 -13.32
CA TRP A 156 16.68 18.15 -14.72
C TRP A 156 17.11 19.25 -15.68
N CYS A 157 16.58 20.46 -15.52
CA CYS A 157 16.82 21.55 -16.46
C CYS A 157 18.28 21.97 -16.50
N LYS A 158 18.98 21.96 -15.35
CA LYS A 158 20.40 22.34 -15.22
C LYS A 158 21.37 21.19 -15.42
N SER A 159 20.89 19.97 -15.70
CA SER A 159 21.73 18.77 -15.82
C SER A 159 22.17 18.50 -17.25
N LYS A 160 23.30 17.82 -17.42
CA LYS A 160 23.81 17.35 -18.72
C LYS A 160 23.00 16.18 -19.33
N LYS A 161 22.02 15.61 -18.58
CA LYS A 161 21.10 14.54 -19.01
C LYS A 161 21.76 13.24 -19.50
N LYS A 162 22.98 12.96 -19.07
CA LYS A 162 23.81 11.81 -19.51
C LYS A 162 23.59 10.51 -18.71
N ALA A 163 22.54 10.43 -17.84
CA ALA A 163 22.28 9.21 -17.08
C ALA A 163 22.03 8.01 -18.02
N PHE A 164 22.66 6.90 -17.71
CA PHE A 164 22.58 5.61 -18.41
C PHE A 164 23.13 5.58 -19.85
N THR A 165 23.67 6.66 -20.40
CA THR A 165 24.27 6.63 -21.76
C THR A 165 25.41 5.62 -21.87
N LYS A 166 26.34 5.61 -20.91
CA LYS A 166 27.44 4.62 -20.90
C LYS A 166 26.94 3.19 -20.73
N TYR A 167 25.81 3.00 -19.99
CA TYR A 167 25.26 1.67 -19.80
C TYR A 167 24.58 1.16 -21.09
N ALA A 168 23.90 2.02 -21.82
CA ALA A 168 23.27 1.67 -23.09
C ALA A 168 24.30 1.17 -24.12
N LEU A 169 25.49 1.81 -24.18
CA LEU A 169 26.59 1.40 -25.07
C LEU A 169 27.10 -0.04 -24.80
N LYS A 170 26.84 -0.62 -23.62
CA LYS A 170 27.17 -2.04 -23.36
C LYS A 170 26.37 -3.01 -24.23
N TYR A 171 25.17 -2.64 -24.64
CA TYR A 171 24.36 -3.48 -25.53
C TYR A 171 24.84 -3.44 -26.99
N ASP A 172 25.60 -2.41 -27.37
CA ASP A 172 26.10 -2.24 -28.73
C ASP A 172 27.41 -3.01 -28.95
N SER A 173 28.23 -3.17 -27.87
CA SER A 173 29.52 -3.89 -27.91
C SER A 173 29.34 -5.37 -27.54
N ASP A 174 30.06 -6.27 -28.25
CA ASP A 174 30.00 -7.71 -27.97
C ASP A 174 30.57 -8.08 -26.61
N ALA A 175 31.62 -7.40 -26.17
CA ALA A 175 32.15 -7.53 -24.83
C ALA A 175 31.11 -7.16 -23.77
N GLY A 176 30.35 -6.09 -23.98
CA GLY A 176 29.29 -5.66 -23.07
C GLY A 176 28.09 -6.61 -23.06
N LYS A 177 27.71 -7.20 -24.20
CA LYS A 177 26.66 -8.25 -24.28
C LYS A 177 27.07 -9.47 -23.46
N LYS A 178 28.32 -9.94 -23.62
CA LYS A 178 28.88 -11.04 -22.81
C LYS A 178 28.88 -10.72 -21.32
N GLU A 179 29.23 -9.50 -20.90
CA GLU A 179 29.17 -9.05 -19.50
C GLU A 179 27.74 -9.12 -18.96
N ILE A 180 26.73 -8.64 -19.74
CA ILE A 180 25.33 -8.68 -19.34
C ILE A 180 24.87 -10.13 -19.16
N GLN A 181 25.23 -11.03 -20.09
CA GLN A 181 24.91 -12.44 -20.01
C GLN A 181 25.52 -13.08 -18.76
N MET A 182 26.81 -12.85 -18.48
CA MET A 182 27.46 -13.31 -17.25
C MET A 182 26.73 -12.78 -15.99
N GLN A 183 26.24 -11.54 -16.01
CA GLN A 183 25.47 -10.99 -14.89
C GLN A 183 24.13 -11.71 -14.72
N LEU A 184 23.44 -12.08 -15.79
CA LEU A 184 22.18 -12.85 -15.75
C LEU A 184 22.44 -14.28 -15.24
N GLU A 185 23.48 -14.94 -15.68
CA GLU A 185 23.90 -16.27 -15.20
C GLU A 185 24.24 -16.24 -13.70
N LYS A 186 24.96 -15.20 -13.25
CA LYS A 186 25.22 -14.98 -11.84
C LYS A 186 23.94 -14.81 -11.03
N MET A 187 22.89 -14.14 -11.59
CA MET A 187 21.58 -14.06 -10.96
C MET A 187 20.93 -15.43 -10.87
N LYS A 188 20.94 -16.23 -11.95
CA LYS A 188 20.36 -17.58 -11.98
C LYS A 188 21.00 -18.50 -10.93
N LYS A 189 22.32 -18.40 -10.77
CA LYS A 189 23.10 -19.28 -9.87
C LYS A 189 22.98 -18.93 -8.38
N TYR A 190 22.99 -17.64 -8.03
CA TYR A 190 23.16 -17.21 -6.63
C TYR A 190 21.96 -16.46 -6.03
N ALA A 191 20.98 -16.04 -6.82
CA ALA A 191 19.86 -15.30 -6.29
C ALA A 191 18.89 -16.18 -5.49
N THR A 192 18.30 -15.60 -4.48
CA THR A 192 17.17 -16.19 -3.74
C THR A 192 15.86 -15.47 -4.00
N VAL A 193 15.90 -14.18 -4.35
CA VAL A 193 14.74 -13.37 -4.68
C VAL A 193 15.06 -12.51 -5.89
N VAL A 194 14.16 -12.49 -6.86
CA VAL A 194 14.26 -11.70 -8.09
C VAL A 194 13.16 -10.65 -8.12
N ARG A 195 13.53 -9.41 -8.44
CA ARG A 195 12.58 -8.29 -8.60
C ARG A 195 12.83 -7.57 -9.90
N VAL A 196 11.77 -7.19 -10.58
CA VAL A 196 11.84 -6.25 -11.71
C VAL A 196 11.79 -4.82 -11.21
N ILE A 197 12.45 -3.93 -11.92
CA ILE A 197 12.32 -2.49 -11.76
C ILE A 197 11.32 -2.01 -12.81
N ALA A 198 10.16 -1.54 -12.36
CA ALA A 198 9.10 -1.05 -13.23
C ALA A 198 8.83 0.43 -12.98
N HIS A 199 8.40 1.13 -14.01
CA HIS A 199 8.02 2.53 -13.93
C HIS A 199 6.65 2.80 -14.53
N THR A 200 6.00 3.89 -14.09
CA THR A 200 4.75 4.37 -14.66
C THR A 200 5.01 5.20 -15.91
N GLN A 201 4.14 5.08 -16.90
CA GLN A 201 4.16 5.92 -18.10
C GLN A 201 3.45 7.25 -17.86
N ILE A 202 4.14 8.19 -17.22
CA ILE A 202 3.55 9.45 -16.79
C ILE A 202 3.12 10.34 -17.98
N ARG A 203 3.69 10.15 -19.17
CA ARG A 203 3.30 10.86 -20.40
C ARG A 203 1.86 10.55 -20.82
N LYS A 204 1.39 9.32 -20.58
CA LYS A 204 -0.01 8.93 -20.81
C LYS A 204 -0.96 9.68 -19.85
N MET A 205 -0.45 10.21 -18.73
CA MET A 205 -1.18 10.88 -17.66
C MET A 205 -1.05 12.42 -17.70
N LYS A 206 -1.41 13.02 -18.83
CA LYS A 206 -1.24 14.49 -19.06
C LYS A 206 -1.89 15.36 -17.97
N GLY A 207 -3.03 14.96 -17.43
CA GLY A 207 -3.77 15.67 -16.36
C GLY A 207 -3.02 15.82 -15.04
N LEU A 208 -2.00 15.01 -14.78
CA LEU A 208 -1.21 15.08 -13.54
C LEU A 208 -0.16 16.20 -13.56
N LYS A 209 0.17 16.77 -14.73
CA LYS A 209 1.22 17.79 -14.91
C LYS A 209 2.60 17.38 -14.39
N GLN A 210 2.83 16.11 -14.08
CA GLN A 210 4.10 15.54 -13.65
C GLN A 210 4.83 14.97 -14.85
N LYS A 211 6.16 15.20 -14.95
CA LYS A 211 7.01 14.67 -16.02
C LYS A 211 7.96 13.56 -15.56
N LYS A 212 8.11 13.39 -14.25
CA LYS A 212 9.00 12.40 -13.61
C LYS A 212 8.21 11.14 -13.29
N ALA A 213 8.62 9.99 -13.83
CA ALA A 213 7.98 8.71 -13.57
C ALA A 213 8.16 8.25 -12.12
N HIS A 214 7.23 7.44 -11.64
CA HIS A 214 7.38 6.67 -10.41
C HIS A 214 8.06 5.35 -10.74
N LEU A 215 9.11 5.03 -10.01
CA LEU A 215 9.93 3.83 -10.18
C LEU A 215 9.77 2.93 -8.95
N MET A 216 9.55 1.64 -9.16
CA MET A 216 9.33 0.67 -8.08
C MET A 216 9.93 -0.68 -8.43
N GLU A 217 10.44 -1.37 -7.42
CA GLU A 217 10.77 -2.80 -7.52
C GLU A 217 9.51 -3.65 -7.25
N ILE A 218 9.29 -4.65 -8.11
CA ILE A 218 8.19 -5.61 -8.00
C ILE A 218 8.77 -7.01 -7.96
N GLN A 219 8.43 -7.79 -6.96
CA GLN A 219 8.88 -9.17 -6.84
C GLN A 219 8.18 -10.05 -7.88
N ILE A 220 8.94 -10.94 -8.50
CA ILE A 220 8.43 -12.01 -9.34
C ILE A 220 8.23 -13.23 -8.46
N ASN A 221 7.05 -13.82 -8.50
CA ASN A 221 6.73 -15.07 -7.83
C ASN A 221 6.37 -16.14 -8.87
N GLY A 222 6.50 -17.41 -8.47
CA GLY A 222 6.21 -18.57 -9.33
C GLY A 222 7.43 -19.09 -10.11
N GLY A 223 7.50 -20.38 -10.37
CA GLY A 223 8.60 -21.01 -11.10
C GLY A 223 9.92 -21.06 -10.35
N THR A 224 10.97 -21.53 -11.03
CA THR A 224 12.34 -21.55 -10.51
C THR A 224 12.98 -20.16 -10.56
N ILE A 225 14.14 -20.00 -9.94
CA ILE A 225 14.87 -18.73 -10.00
C ILE A 225 15.35 -18.41 -11.42
N ALA A 226 15.73 -19.43 -12.18
CA ALA A 226 16.11 -19.27 -13.57
C ALA A 226 14.93 -18.73 -14.39
N ASP A 227 13.75 -19.35 -14.26
CA ASP A 227 12.52 -18.92 -14.94
C ASP A 227 12.17 -17.48 -14.62
N LYS A 228 12.34 -17.04 -13.35
CA LYS A 228 12.08 -15.67 -12.92
C LYS A 228 13.03 -14.67 -13.56
N VAL A 229 14.30 -15.03 -13.71
CA VAL A 229 15.30 -14.17 -14.38
C VAL A 229 14.95 -14.04 -15.85
N ASP A 230 14.65 -15.15 -16.53
CA ASP A 230 14.28 -15.16 -17.94
C ASP A 230 12.94 -14.42 -18.17
N TYR A 231 11.94 -14.66 -17.33
CA TYR A 231 10.70 -13.90 -17.34
C TYR A 231 10.95 -12.40 -17.23
N GLY A 232 11.74 -11.97 -16.24
CA GLY A 232 12.03 -10.55 -16.03
C GLY A 232 12.80 -9.91 -17.19
N TYR A 233 13.76 -10.63 -17.78
CA TYR A 233 14.54 -10.16 -18.93
C TYR A 233 13.69 -10.05 -20.21
N ASN A 234 12.83 -11.04 -20.47
CA ASN A 234 11.92 -11.05 -21.63
C ASN A 234 10.90 -9.91 -21.62
N PHE A 235 10.61 -9.34 -20.45
CA PHE A 235 9.73 -8.19 -20.30
C PHE A 235 10.45 -6.83 -20.34
N PHE A 236 11.75 -6.78 -20.59
CA PHE A 236 12.45 -5.50 -20.71
C PHE A 236 11.85 -4.65 -21.83
N GLU A 237 11.67 -3.37 -21.55
CA GLU A 237 11.10 -2.35 -22.43
C GLU A 237 9.64 -2.59 -22.85
N LYS A 238 9.05 -3.71 -22.46
CA LYS A 238 7.66 -4.05 -22.79
C LYS A 238 6.68 -3.45 -21.78
N GLU A 239 5.51 -3.10 -22.30
CA GLU A 239 4.38 -2.65 -21.49
C GLU A 239 3.69 -3.86 -20.83
N VAL A 240 3.41 -3.71 -19.52
CA VAL A 240 2.65 -4.71 -18.75
C VAL A 240 1.33 -4.08 -18.36
N PRO A 241 0.18 -4.56 -18.86
CA PRO A 241 -1.13 -4.09 -18.49
C PRO A 241 -1.54 -4.60 -17.10
N ILE A 242 -2.61 -4.05 -16.55
CA ILE A 242 -3.07 -4.36 -15.19
C ILE A 242 -3.63 -5.77 -15.07
N ASP A 243 -4.29 -6.28 -16.09
CA ASP A 243 -4.91 -7.62 -16.14
C ASP A 243 -3.87 -8.76 -16.13
N ALA A 244 -2.62 -8.47 -16.52
CA ALA A 244 -1.52 -9.42 -16.38
C ALA A 244 -1.13 -9.66 -14.90
N VAL A 245 -1.58 -8.81 -13.96
CA VAL A 245 -1.19 -8.86 -12.54
C VAL A 245 -2.36 -9.13 -11.62
N PHE A 246 -3.53 -8.56 -11.89
CA PHE A 246 -4.74 -8.68 -11.08
C PHE A 246 -5.92 -9.17 -11.88
N GLN A 247 -6.85 -9.83 -11.18
CA GLN A 247 -8.09 -10.33 -11.76
C GLN A 247 -9.31 -9.66 -11.08
N LYS A 248 -10.46 -9.72 -11.78
CA LYS A 248 -11.76 -9.35 -11.17
C LYS A 248 -11.99 -10.23 -9.94
N ASP A 249 -12.70 -9.69 -8.96
CA ASP A 249 -13.08 -10.34 -7.70
C ASP A 249 -11.92 -10.68 -6.75
N GLU A 250 -10.66 -10.37 -7.12
CA GLU A 250 -9.49 -10.56 -6.26
C GLU A 250 -9.47 -9.57 -5.10
N MET A 251 -8.93 -10.01 -3.96
CA MET A 251 -8.60 -9.13 -2.83
C MET A 251 -7.18 -8.61 -2.97
N ILE A 252 -7.02 -7.29 -2.97
CA ILE A 252 -5.73 -6.63 -3.09
C ILE A 252 -5.45 -5.74 -1.89
N ASP A 253 -4.18 -5.44 -1.68
CA ASP A 253 -3.71 -4.50 -0.66
C ASP A 253 -3.25 -3.19 -1.30
N ILE A 254 -3.67 -2.08 -0.71
CA ILE A 254 -3.39 -0.74 -1.21
C ILE A 254 -2.42 -0.04 -0.28
N ILE A 255 -1.29 0.39 -0.83
CA ILE A 255 -0.22 1.05 -0.10
C ILE A 255 -0.05 2.48 -0.63
N GLY A 256 -0.18 3.45 0.26
CA GLY A 256 -0.07 4.83 -0.16
C GLY A 256 0.22 5.79 0.99
N VAL A 257 0.23 7.07 0.66
CA VAL A 257 0.43 8.16 1.62
C VAL A 257 -0.88 8.93 1.77
N THR A 258 -1.35 9.07 2.99
CA THR A 258 -2.62 9.73 3.30
C THR A 258 -2.62 11.21 2.93
N LYS A 259 -3.79 11.83 2.88
CA LYS A 259 -3.93 13.29 2.67
C LYS A 259 -3.29 14.04 3.83
N GLY A 260 -2.42 15.00 3.54
CA GLY A 260 -1.80 15.86 4.54
C GLY A 260 -2.76 16.89 5.07
N LYS A 261 -2.71 17.16 6.38
CA LYS A 261 -3.51 18.18 7.07
C LYS A 261 -2.64 19.20 7.82
N GLY A 262 -1.32 18.99 7.80
CA GLY A 262 -0.38 19.87 8.48
C GLY A 262 -0.31 19.64 9.99
N TYR A 263 0.05 20.69 10.73
CA TYR A 263 0.13 20.68 12.19
C TYR A 263 -1.26 20.81 12.80
N GLU A 264 -1.64 19.89 13.65
CA GLU A 264 -2.95 19.88 14.30
C GLU A 264 -2.86 19.64 15.81
N GLY A 265 -3.85 20.18 16.53
CA GLY A 265 -4.00 19.99 17.96
C GLY A 265 -4.43 18.57 18.34
N VAL A 266 -4.32 18.26 19.62
CA VAL A 266 -4.58 16.90 20.16
C VAL A 266 -6.00 16.41 19.91
N VAL A 267 -6.99 17.29 19.92
CA VAL A 267 -8.40 16.91 19.71
C VAL A 267 -8.59 16.34 18.32
N THR A 268 -8.10 16.98 17.28
CA THR A 268 -8.21 16.50 15.89
C THR A 268 -7.24 15.36 15.64
N ARG A 269 -6.01 15.48 16.12
CA ARG A 269 -4.94 14.52 15.83
C ARG A 269 -5.11 13.18 16.52
N TRP A 270 -5.65 13.16 17.75
CA TRP A 270 -5.78 11.96 18.58
C TRP A 270 -7.22 11.62 18.98
N GLY A 271 -8.16 12.54 18.75
CA GLY A 271 -9.56 12.34 19.14
C GLY A 271 -9.78 12.37 20.65
N VAL A 272 -8.96 13.11 21.39
CA VAL A 272 -9.17 13.30 22.82
C VAL A 272 -10.42 14.13 23.07
N THR A 273 -11.07 13.90 24.19
CA THR A 273 -12.27 14.62 24.58
C THR A 273 -11.98 16.10 24.79
N ARG A 274 -12.82 16.96 24.22
CA ARG A 274 -12.77 18.40 24.44
C ARG A 274 -13.15 18.67 25.89
N LEU A 275 -12.38 19.54 26.58
CA LEU A 275 -12.65 19.93 27.94
C LEU A 275 -13.91 20.81 28.05
N PRO A 276 -14.54 20.91 29.26
CA PRO A 276 -15.73 21.74 29.47
C PRO A 276 -15.51 23.22 29.12
N ARG A 277 -16.58 23.91 28.77
CA ARG A 277 -16.57 25.32 28.32
C ARG A 277 -15.87 26.29 29.27
N LYS A 278 -16.03 26.12 30.58
CA LYS A 278 -15.43 26.98 31.61
C LYS A 278 -13.98 26.66 31.93
N THR A 279 -13.31 25.76 31.16
CA THR A 279 -11.91 25.39 31.45
C THR A 279 -10.97 26.59 31.21
N HIS A 280 -10.26 27.00 32.23
CA HIS A 280 -9.21 28.03 32.11
C HIS A 280 -8.03 27.49 31.27
N ARG A 281 -7.35 28.38 30.53
CA ARG A 281 -6.20 28.04 29.64
C ARG A 281 -6.51 27.19 28.40
N GLY A 282 -7.78 27.00 28.07
CA GLY A 282 -8.20 26.43 26.78
C GLY A 282 -8.82 25.04 26.86
N LEU A 283 -9.75 24.78 25.93
CA LEU A 283 -10.61 23.60 25.89
C LEU A 283 -10.02 22.43 25.07
N ARG A 284 -9.17 22.76 24.09
CA ARG A 284 -8.67 21.80 23.09
C ARG A 284 -7.27 21.29 23.48
N LYS A 285 -7.12 20.85 24.70
CA LYS A 285 -5.87 20.37 25.31
C LYS A 285 -6.10 19.07 26.06
N VAL A 286 -5.01 18.39 26.41
CA VAL A 286 -5.01 17.31 27.42
C VAL A 286 -4.81 17.96 28.78
N ALA A 287 -5.68 17.68 29.73
CA ALA A 287 -5.65 18.31 31.07
C ALA A 287 -4.37 17.96 31.82
N CYS A 288 -4.00 16.66 31.86
CA CYS A 288 -2.80 16.18 32.52
C CYS A 288 -1.95 15.36 31.53
N ILE A 289 -0.66 15.68 31.44
CA ILE A 289 0.30 15.04 30.52
C ILE A 289 1.15 13.97 31.20
N GLY A 290 0.93 13.72 32.50
CA GLY A 290 1.63 12.72 33.29
C GLY A 290 1.69 13.08 34.77
N ALA A 291 2.20 12.15 35.57
CA ALA A 291 2.47 12.36 36.99
C ALA A 291 3.76 13.18 37.18
N TRP A 292 4.06 13.62 38.42
CA TRP A 292 5.29 14.29 38.74
C TRP A 292 6.52 13.43 38.43
N HIS A 293 6.47 12.17 38.83
CA HIS A 293 7.46 11.16 38.48
C HIS A 293 6.85 10.09 37.57
N PRO A 294 7.56 9.71 36.49
CA PRO A 294 8.86 10.18 36.01
C PRO A 294 8.80 11.61 35.47
N ALA A 295 9.88 12.39 35.66
CA ALA A 295 9.97 13.81 35.28
C ALA A 295 9.90 14.10 33.77
N ARG A 296 9.63 13.11 32.94
CA ARG A 296 9.48 13.20 31.48
C ARG A 296 8.05 12.92 31.05
N VAL A 297 7.63 13.52 29.95
CA VAL A 297 6.37 13.17 29.30
C VAL A 297 6.58 11.89 28.49
N SER A 298 5.74 10.89 28.71
CA SER A 298 5.81 9.63 27.98
C SER A 298 5.43 9.81 26.50
N TYR A 299 6.00 9.02 25.61
CA TYR A 299 5.64 8.97 24.19
C TYR A 299 4.17 8.56 23.95
N THR A 300 3.53 7.94 24.94
CA THR A 300 2.14 7.50 24.89
C THR A 300 1.12 8.62 25.04
N VAL A 301 1.54 9.79 25.52
CA VAL A 301 0.67 10.93 25.73
C VAL A 301 0.35 11.61 24.39
N ALA A 302 -0.93 11.91 24.20
CA ALA A 302 -1.39 12.62 23.00
C ALA A 302 -0.82 14.06 22.98
N ARG A 303 -0.12 14.42 21.91
CA ARG A 303 0.48 15.74 21.69
C ARG A 303 0.09 16.29 20.32
N ALA A 304 0.07 17.61 20.18
CA ALA A 304 -0.07 18.27 18.89
C ALA A 304 1.12 17.93 17.98
N GLY A 305 0.92 18.05 16.68
CA GLY A 305 1.96 17.79 15.69
C GLY A 305 1.38 17.49 14.31
N GLN A 306 2.19 16.94 13.44
CA GLN A 306 1.82 16.59 12.07
C GLN A 306 0.65 15.61 12.05
N ASN A 307 -0.40 15.93 11.31
CA ASN A 307 -1.52 15.04 11.01
C ASN A 307 -1.62 14.82 9.49
N GLY A 308 -1.80 13.57 9.11
CA GLY A 308 -1.80 13.18 7.70
C GLY A 308 -0.41 13.17 7.03
N TYR A 309 -0.40 12.87 5.73
CA TYR A 309 0.81 12.57 4.97
C TYR A 309 1.61 11.41 5.58
N HIS A 310 0.89 10.39 6.05
CA HIS A 310 1.44 9.20 6.66
C HIS A 310 1.39 8.04 5.67
N HIS A 311 2.43 7.21 5.65
CA HIS A 311 2.43 5.95 4.92
C HIS A 311 1.48 4.95 5.60
N ARG A 312 0.55 4.38 4.84
CA ARG A 312 -0.43 3.39 5.30
C ARG A 312 -0.58 2.27 4.29
N THR A 313 -0.88 1.10 4.80
CA THR A 313 -1.29 -0.08 4.03
C THR A 313 -2.73 -0.40 4.42
N GLU A 314 -3.62 -0.38 3.46
CA GLU A 314 -5.00 -0.83 3.61
C GLU A 314 -5.11 -2.21 2.97
N MET A 315 -5.45 -3.20 3.77
CA MET A 315 -5.53 -4.60 3.34
C MET A 315 -6.94 -4.97 2.89
N ASN A 316 -7.04 -6.03 2.07
CA ASN A 316 -8.28 -6.68 1.71
C ASN A 316 -9.31 -5.74 1.03
N LYS A 317 -8.89 -5.05 -0.02
CA LYS A 317 -9.77 -4.29 -0.91
C LYS A 317 -10.20 -5.17 -2.08
N LYS A 318 -11.49 -5.38 -2.24
CA LYS A 318 -12.05 -6.17 -3.34
C LYS A 318 -11.99 -5.38 -4.65
N VAL A 319 -11.53 -6.02 -5.71
CA VAL A 319 -11.59 -5.51 -7.09
C VAL A 319 -12.97 -5.84 -7.64
N TYR A 320 -13.75 -4.84 -8.02
CA TYR A 320 -15.08 -5.03 -8.56
C TYR A 320 -15.09 -5.12 -10.08
N LYS A 321 -14.28 -4.30 -10.74
CA LYS A 321 -14.15 -4.30 -12.20
C LYS A 321 -12.74 -3.87 -12.60
N ILE A 322 -12.25 -4.45 -13.69
CA ILE A 322 -11.09 -3.99 -14.43
C ILE A 322 -11.62 -3.44 -15.75
N GLY A 323 -11.50 -2.14 -15.97
CA GLY A 323 -11.89 -1.51 -17.22
C GLY A 323 -10.68 -1.31 -18.11
N LYS A 324 -10.84 -1.65 -19.38
CA LYS A 324 -9.85 -1.39 -20.45
C LYS A 324 -10.36 -0.25 -21.30
N VAL A 325 -9.54 0.78 -21.43
CA VAL A 325 -9.88 1.92 -22.27
C VAL A 325 -9.34 1.70 -23.69
N GLY A 326 -10.15 2.04 -24.69
CA GLY A 326 -9.79 1.96 -26.10
C GLY A 326 -10.24 0.68 -26.83
N GLN A 327 -10.75 -0.33 -26.13
CA GLN A 327 -11.35 -1.52 -26.74
C GLN A 327 -12.89 -1.44 -26.80
N GLU A 328 -13.51 -0.80 -25.81
CA GLU A 328 -14.96 -0.61 -25.72
C GLU A 328 -15.24 0.84 -25.29
N THR A 329 -16.07 1.52 -26.02
CA THR A 329 -16.45 2.91 -25.76
C THR A 329 -17.43 3.08 -24.60
N HIS A 330 -17.95 1.98 -24.02
CA HIS A 330 -19.04 1.98 -23.05
C HIS A 330 -18.73 1.09 -21.85
N ASP A 331 -17.61 1.35 -21.21
CA ASP A 331 -17.07 0.50 -20.13
C ASP A 331 -17.82 0.59 -18.79
N ALA A 332 -18.69 1.59 -18.61
CA ALA A 332 -19.60 1.69 -17.45
C ALA A 332 -20.99 1.07 -17.67
N SER A 333 -21.27 0.55 -18.86
CA SER A 333 -22.47 -0.22 -19.12
C SER A 333 -22.42 -1.57 -18.40
N THR A 334 -23.61 -2.07 -18.05
CA THR A 334 -23.80 -3.38 -17.41
C THR A 334 -24.86 -4.18 -18.15
N GLU A 335 -25.02 -5.45 -17.85
CA GLU A 335 -26.07 -6.29 -18.41
C GLU A 335 -27.48 -5.76 -18.11
N PHE A 336 -27.63 -5.06 -16.96
CA PHE A 336 -28.89 -4.51 -16.48
C PHE A 336 -29.12 -3.06 -16.91
N ASP A 337 -28.03 -2.29 -17.06
CA ASP A 337 -28.02 -0.90 -17.53
C ASP A 337 -27.23 -0.81 -18.84
N ARG A 338 -27.92 -0.94 -19.94
CA ARG A 338 -27.36 -0.94 -21.30
C ARG A 338 -27.07 0.46 -21.85
N THR A 339 -27.21 1.50 -21.01
CA THR A 339 -26.87 2.86 -21.43
C THR A 339 -25.41 2.95 -21.81
N GLU A 340 -25.15 3.49 -22.97
CA GLU A 340 -23.80 3.71 -23.51
C GLU A 340 -23.12 4.84 -22.72
N LYS A 341 -22.25 4.49 -21.79
CA LYS A 341 -21.54 5.44 -20.93
C LYS A 341 -20.17 4.93 -20.50
N ASP A 342 -19.24 5.86 -20.37
CA ASP A 342 -17.90 5.61 -19.86
C ASP A 342 -17.86 5.76 -18.33
N ILE A 343 -16.81 5.23 -17.70
CA ILE A 343 -16.59 5.37 -16.25
C ILE A 343 -16.38 6.82 -15.80
N THR A 344 -15.98 7.69 -16.70
CA THR A 344 -15.76 9.10 -16.40
C THR A 344 -17.12 9.80 -16.16
N PRO A 345 -17.36 10.41 -14.98
CA PRO A 345 -18.58 11.18 -14.73
C PRO A 345 -18.70 12.37 -15.69
N MET A 346 -19.91 12.85 -15.90
CA MET A 346 -20.16 14.08 -16.63
C MET A 346 -19.33 15.23 -16.06
N GLY A 347 -18.58 15.93 -16.92
CA GLY A 347 -17.62 16.96 -16.52
C GLY A 347 -16.30 16.45 -15.94
N GLY A 348 -16.06 15.13 -15.90
CA GLY A 348 -14.86 14.50 -15.37
C GLY A 348 -14.86 14.35 -13.85
N PHE A 349 -13.89 13.59 -13.33
CA PHE A 349 -13.68 13.53 -11.89
C PHE A 349 -13.12 14.85 -11.35
N PRO A 350 -13.74 15.45 -10.31
CA PRO A 350 -13.28 16.72 -9.74
C PRO A 350 -11.81 16.68 -9.34
N HIS A 351 -11.04 17.67 -9.76
CA HIS A 351 -9.59 17.79 -9.56
C HIS A 351 -8.72 16.69 -10.22
N TYR A 352 -9.31 15.79 -10.99
CA TYR A 352 -8.56 14.78 -11.73
C TYR A 352 -8.72 14.96 -13.25
N GLY A 353 -9.94 14.92 -13.73
CA GLY A 353 -10.30 14.98 -15.15
C GLY A 353 -10.89 13.67 -15.68
N VAL A 354 -10.63 13.38 -16.93
CA VAL A 354 -11.11 12.18 -17.63
C VAL A 354 -10.14 11.02 -17.42
N VAL A 355 -10.65 9.82 -17.20
CA VAL A 355 -9.89 8.56 -17.18
C VAL A 355 -9.62 8.16 -18.63
N LYS A 356 -8.35 8.01 -18.98
CA LYS A 356 -7.90 7.74 -20.38
C LYS A 356 -7.12 6.44 -20.52
N ALA A 357 -6.78 5.80 -19.43
CA ALA A 357 -6.07 4.53 -19.41
C ALA A 357 -6.89 3.49 -18.63
N ASP A 358 -6.45 2.24 -18.71
CA ASP A 358 -7.05 1.16 -17.93
C ASP A 358 -7.23 1.54 -16.47
N TYR A 359 -8.25 1.02 -15.83
CA TYR A 359 -8.54 1.35 -14.45
C TYR A 359 -9.02 0.14 -13.64
N LEU A 360 -8.84 0.25 -12.33
CA LEU A 360 -9.43 -0.64 -11.34
C LEU A 360 -10.56 0.06 -10.60
N MET A 361 -11.69 -0.62 -10.47
CA MET A 361 -12.77 -0.25 -9.57
C MET A 361 -12.63 -1.05 -8.28
N ILE A 362 -12.46 -0.35 -7.17
CA ILE A 362 -12.15 -0.96 -5.88
C ILE A 362 -13.25 -0.62 -4.88
N LYS A 363 -13.69 -1.59 -4.09
CA LYS A 363 -14.67 -1.40 -3.02
C LYS A 363 -14.23 -0.34 -2.02
N GLY A 364 -15.10 0.60 -1.73
CA GLY A 364 -14.91 1.64 -0.73
C GLY A 364 -13.88 2.69 -1.12
N CYS A 365 -13.24 3.31 -0.15
CA CYS A 365 -12.23 4.34 -0.33
C CYS A 365 -10.81 3.77 -0.30
N CYS A 366 -9.86 4.48 -0.87
CA CYS A 366 -8.43 4.20 -0.72
C CYS A 366 -7.65 5.43 -0.24
N VAL A 367 -6.42 5.19 0.25
CA VAL A 367 -5.54 6.23 0.79
C VAL A 367 -5.25 7.38 -0.18
N GLY A 368 -5.06 8.57 0.34
CA GLY A 368 -4.53 9.72 -0.37
C GLY A 368 -5.58 10.60 -1.05
N PRO A 369 -5.17 11.78 -1.53
CA PRO A 369 -5.98 12.65 -2.38
C PRO A 369 -6.05 12.11 -3.81
N LYS A 370 -6.93 12.68 -4.62
CA LYS A 370 -6.94 12.49 -6.07
C LYS A 370 -5.58 12.84 -6.66
N LYS A 371 -5.18 12.19 -7.75
CA LYS A 371 -3.85 12.29 -8.39
C LYS A 371 -2.70 11.61 -7.62
N ARG A 372 -2.93 11.07 -6.41
CA ARG A 372 -1.91 10.36 -5.64
C ARG A 372 -1.57 9.05 -6.31
N VAL A 373 -0.25 8.77 -6.48
CA VAL A 373 0.21 7.45 -6.83
C VAL A 373 -0.07 6.47 -5.70
N VAL A 374 -0.63 5.33 -6.05
CA VAL A 374 -1.02 4.26 -5.14
C VAL A 374 -0.32 2.99 -5.60
N THR A 375 0.27 2.28 -4.67
CA THR A 375 0.87 0.97 -4.94
C THR A 375 -0.17 -0.09 -4.62
N LEU A 376 -0.43 -0.94 -5.59
CA LEU A 376 -1.33 -2.08 -5.50
C LEU A 376 -0.47 -3.32 -5.32
N ARG A 377 -0.83 -4.22 -4.42
CA ARG A 377 -0.11 -5.45 -4.12
C ARG A 377 -1.10 -6.60 -3.98
N GLN A 378 -0.75 -7.77 -4.47
CA GLN A 378 -1.50 -8.99 -4.20
C GLN A 378 -1.55 -9.24 -2.68
N SER A 379 -2.62 -9.84 -2.21
CA SER A 379 -2.80 -10.14 -0.78
C SER A 379 -1.63 -10.98 -0.25
N LEU A 380 -1.16 -10.67 0.96
CA LEU A 380 -0.11 -11.45 1.63
C LEU A 380 -0.58 -12.83 2.07
N LEU A 381 -1.87 -12.96 2.37
CA LEU A 381 -2.46 -14.16 2.91
C LEU A 381 -3.47 -14.74 1.93
N LYS A 382 -3.61 -16.07 1.93
CA LYS A 382 -4.66 -16.74 1.19
C LYS A 382 -6.03 -16.27 1.70
N GLN A 383 -6.89 -15.88 0.77
CA GLN A 383 -8.23 -15.40 1.09
C GLN A 383 -9.19 -16.58 1.18
N THR A 384 -9.80 -16.76 2.35
CA THR A 384 -10.71 -17.89 2.64
C THR A 384 -12.10 -17.42 3.07
N SER A 385 -12.29 -16.11 3.31
CA SER A 385 -13.58 -15.57 3.74
C SER A 385 -14.60 -15.61 2.60
N ARG A 386 -15.88 -15.81 2.92
CA ARG A 386 -16.99 -15.78 1.95
C ARG A 386 -17.03 -14.47 1.16
N LEU A 387 -16.76 -13.34 1.82
CA LEU A 387 -16.67 -12.03 1.19
C LEU A 387 -15.56 -11.94 0.14
N ALA A 388 -14.45 -12.65 0.36
CA ALA A 388 -13.35 -12.68 -0.61
C ALA A 388 -13.66 -13.56 -1.82
N LEU A 389 -14.44 -14.61 -1.63
CA LEU A 389 -14.80 -15.57 -2.68
C LEU A 389 -16.09 -15.17 -3.43
N GLU A 390 -16.82 -14.17 -2.94
CA GLU A 390 -18.04 -13.66 -3.57
C GLU A 390 -17.73 -13.14 -4.99
N GLU A 391 -18.51 -13.59 -5.98
CA GLU A 391 -18.50 -13.02 -7.32
C GLU A 391 -19.32 -11.73 -7.36
N ILE A 392 -18.78 -10.68 -7.98
CA ILE A 392 -19.44 -9.37 -8.01
C ILE A 392 -20.24 -9.20 -9.30
N LYS A 393 -21.58 -9.04 -9.12
CA LYS A 393 -22.51 -8.72 -10.20
C LYS A 393 -22.93 -7.26 -10.07
N LEU A 394 -22.40 -6.42 -10.96
CA LEU A 394 -22.76 -4.99 -11.02
C LEU A 394 -24.05 -4.81 -11.77
N LYS A 395 -25.03 -4.11 -11.18
CA LYS A 395 -26.29 -3.74 -11.84
C LYS A 395 -26.22 -2.34 -12.44
N PHE A 396 -25.62 -1.40 -11.73
CA PHE A 396 -25.58 -0.01 -12.16
C PHE A 396 -24.28 0.66 -11.70
N VAL A 397 -23.73 1.51 -12.55
CA VAL A 397 -22.59 2.37 -12.25
C VAL A 397 -23.00 3.81 -12.41
N ASP A 398 -22.85 4.64 -11.39
CA ASP A 398 -23.21 6.05 -11.45
C ASP A 398 -22.14 6.89 -12.15
N THR A 399 -22.54 7.56 -13.22
CA THR A 399 -21.72 8.47 -14.02
C THR A 399 -22.24 9.91 -13.98
N SER A 400 -23.11 10.24 -13.04
CA SER A 400 -23.61 11.60 -12.84
C SER A 400 -22.49 12.56 -12.46
N SER A 401 -22.66 13.86 -12.73
CA SER A 401 -21.69 14.89 -12.36
C SER A 401 -21.34 14.85 -10.87
N LYS A 402 -20.05 14.97 -10.54
CA LYS A 402 -19.52 15.01 -9.17
C LYS A 402 -19.17 16.44 -8.70
N PHE A 403 -19.49 17.45 -9.51
CA PHE A 403 -19.29 18.87 -9.14
C PHE A 403 -20.45 19.44 -8.32
N GLY A 404 -21.45 18.66 -8.04
CA GLY A 404 -22.62 19.00 -7.26
C GLY A 404 -23.47 17.75 -7.10
N HIS A 405 -24.76 17.88 -7.02
CA HIS A 405 -25.71 16.79 -7.05
C HIS A 405 -26.15 16.55 -8.50
N GLY A 406 -25.37 15.75 -9.26
CA GLY A 406 -25.69 15.40 -10.64
C GLY A 406 -26.99 14.62 -10.75
N ARG A 407 -27.79 14.95 -11.77
CA ARG A 407 -29.08 14.31 -12.05
C ARG A 407 -28.99 13.32 -13.21
N PHE A 408 -28.19 13.63 -14.23
CA PHE A 408 -28.12 12.89 -15.47
C PHE A 408 -26.90 11.98 -15.54
N GLN A 409 -27.04 10.83 -16.18
CA GLN A 409 -25.95 9.87 -16.36
C GLN A 409 -25.10 10.19 -17.60
N THR A 410 -25.73 10.69 -18.67
CA THR A 410 -25.06 11.01 -19.94
C THR A 410 -25.41 12.41 -20.41
N THR A 411 -24.58 12.95 -21.30
CA THR A 411 -24.84 14.26 -21.94
C THR A 411 -26.09 14.22 -22.79
N ASP A 412 -26.37 13.11 -23.46
CA ASP A 412 -27.52 12.94 -24.33
C ASP A 412 -28.83 12.92 -23.53
N GLU A 413 -28.85 12.25 -22.36
CA GLU A 413 -29.96 12.29 -21.42
C GLU A 413 -30.26 13.74 -21.00
N LYS A 414 -29.23 14.50 -20.64
CA LYS A 414 -29.37 15.91 -20.30
C LYS A 414 -29.92 16.75 -21.45
N GLN A 415 -29.45 16.53 -22.67
CA GLN A 415 -29.90 17.24 -23.86
C GLN A 415 -31.34 16.89 -24.23
N ARG A 416 -31.76 15.64 -24.08
CA ARG A 416 -33.15 15.22 -24.28
C ARG A 416 -34.08 15.91 -23.30
N PHE A 417 -33.66 16.11 -22.06
CA PHE A 417 -34.46 16.74 -21.02
C PHE A 417 -34.52 18.27 -21.18
N TYR A 418 -33.43 18.95 -21.41
CA TYR A 418 -33.36 20.42 -21.44
C TYR A 418 -33.37 21.01 -22.86
N GLY A 419 -33.23 20.20 -23.88
CA GLY A 419 -32.98 20.64 -25.24
C GLY A 419 -31.52 20.97 -25.51
N LYS A 420 -31.15 21.14 -26.79
CA LYS A 420 -29.79 21.55 -27.18
C LYS A 420 -29.53 22.99 -26.75
N LEU A 421 -28.41 23.26 -26.14
CA LEU A 421 -27.98 24.64 -25.90
C LEU A 421 -27.83 25.34 -27.25
N LYS A 422 -28.42 26.53 -27.37
CA LYS A 422 -28.11 27.41 -28.53
C LYS A 422 -26.61 27.68 -28.52
N ALA A 423 -25.97 27.49 -29.69
CA ALA A 423 -24.58 27.82 -29.89
C ALA A 423 -24.36 29.33 -29.77
#